data_b94d1ddfeef5aabd81d2a0fab9a463c7
#
_entry.id   b94d1ddfeef5aabd81d2a0fab9a463c7
#
_cell.length_a   1.000
_cell.length_b   1.000
_cell.length_c   1.000
_cell.angle_alpha   90.00
_cell.angle_beta   90.00
_cell.angle_gamma   90.00
#
_symmetry.space_group_name_H-M   'P 1'
#
loop_
_entity.id
_entity.type
_entity.pdbx_description
1 polymer ?
#
loop_
_entity_poly.entity_id
_entity_poly.type
_entity_poly.pdbx_seq_one_letter_code
_entity_poly.pdbx_strand_id
1 'polypeptide(L)'
;GGFHLCCDATNEEAVSRLRTLKCRPAKPFAIMAKDETVVKRECIVTPEQEAILTGHQKPILLLDRRSKEHRKENQPQSENISETRLAPSVAPGNPKVGVMLPYAPVQLLIFQYDDGIEMPDLLVMTSGNTSGAPICRDDEEAVAELSHLCDAILSHDRKIRIRADDTVMDFYKNEPYMIRRS
;
A
#
# COMPACT_ATOMS: atom_id res chain seq x y z
N GLY A 1 12.07 -2.11 9.02
CA GLY A 1 11.30 -3.33 9.19
C GLY A 1 10.39 -3.31 10.40
N GLY A 2 9.30 -4.04 10.34
CA GLY A 2 8.30 -4.16 11.38
C GLY A 2 7.08 -4.89 10.86
N PHE A 3 6.13 -5.15 11.73
CA PHE A 3 4.83 -5.69 11.37
C PHE A 3 4.02 -4.67 10.57
N HIS A 4 3.17 -5.16 9.67
CA HIS A 4 2.19 -4.35 8.97
C HIS A 4 0.77 -4.83 9.27
N LEU A 5 -0.17 -3.90 9.31
CA LEU A 5 -1.59 -4.21 9.24
C LEU A 5 -2.00 -4.14 7.76
N CYS A 6 -2.72 -5.16 7.30
CA CYS A 6 -3.20 -5.20 5.92
C CYS A 6 -4.67 -5.64 5.85
N CYS A 7 -5.34 -5.23 4.80
CA CYS A 7 -6.67 -5.71 4.39
C CYS A 7 -6.83 -5.54 2.88
N ASP A 8 -7.88 -6.10 2.30
CA ASP A 8 -8.22 -5.89 0.89
C ASP A 8 -8.47 -4.39 0.63
N ALA A 9 -7.64 -3.79 -0.23
CA ALA A 9 -7.73 -2.36 -0.58
C ALA A 9 -8.92 -2.02 -1.47
N THR A 10 -9.62 -3.01 -2.01
CA THR A 10 -10.84 -2.84 -2.82
C THR A 10 -12.12 -2.95 -2.01
N ASN A 11 -12.03 -3.44 -0.78
CA ASN A 11 -13.16 -3.66 0.12
C ASN A 11 -13.33 -2.45 1.05
N GLU A 12 -14.37 -1.63 0.80
CA GLU A 12 -14.63 -0.40 1.57
C GLU A 12 -14.92 -0.70 3.05
N GLU A 13 -15.63 -1.78 3.35
CA GLU A 13 -15.95 -2.16 4.73
C GLU A 13 -14.67 -2.51 5.51
N ALA A 14 -13.76 -3.31 4.90
CA ALA A 14 -12.50 -3.69 5.52
C ALA A 14 -11.59 -2.47 5.75
N VAL A 15 -11.50 -1.56 4.77
CA VAL A 15 -10.67 -0.35 4.87
C VAL A 15 -11.23 0.62 5.93
N SER A 16 -12.55 0.84 5.95
CA SER A 16 -13.22 1.67 6.96
C SER A 16 -13.07 1.10 8.36
N ARG A 17 -13.21 -0.23 8.52
CA ARG A 17 -12.96 -0.92 9.79
C ARG A 17 -11.52 -0.69 10.27
N LEU A 18 -10.53 -0.87 9.40
CA LEU A 18 -9.12 -0.63 9.74
C LEU A 18 -8.87 0.82 10.16
N ARG A 19 -9.52 1.81 9.51
CA ARG A 19 -9.45 3.23 9.91
C ARG A 19 -9.95 3.45 11.32
N THR A 20 -11.11 2.89 11.62
CA THR A 20 -11.74 3.00 12.94
C THR A 20 -10.84 2.39 14.01
N LEU A 21 -10.38 1.16 13.80
CA LEU A 21 -9.53 0.44 14.74
C LEU A 21 -8.18 1.16 14.99
N LYS A 22 -7.57 1.73 13.95
CA LYS A 22 -6.34 2.51 14.06
C LYS A 22 -6.53 3.95 14.55
N CYS A 23 -7.77 4.40 14.81
CA CYS A 23 -8.07 5.81 15.12
C CYS A 23 -7.42 6.76 14.10
N ARG A 24 -7.52 6.44 12.80
CA ARG A 24 -6.87 7.16 11.70
C ARG A 24 -7.91 7.73 10.70
N PRO A 25 -8.62 8.82 11.05
CA PRO A 25 -9.79 9.27 10.28
C PRO A 25 -9.47 9.77 8.88
N ALA A 26 -8.38 10.51 8.68
CA ALA A 26 -8.12 11.22 7.43
C ALA A 26 -6.80 10.87 6.73
N LYS A 27 -5.75 10.47 7.48
CA LYS A 27 -4.43 10.21 6.88
C LYS A 27 -4.50 9.05 5.87
N PRO A 28 -4.09 9.23 4.59
CA PRO A 28 -4.12 8.17 3.59
C PRO A 28 -3.40 6.89 4.03
N PHE A 29 -3.91 5.74 3.61
CA PHE A 29 -3.17 4.49 3.65
C PHE A 29 -2.33 4.35 2.39
N ALA A 30 -1.19 3.67 2.52
CA ALA A 30 -0.48 3.14 1.37
C ALA A 30 -1.09 1.79 0.97
N ILE A 31 -0.92 1.43 -0.30
CA ILE A 31 -1.29 0.13 -0.84
C ILE A 31 -0.05 -0.63 -1.32
N MET A 32 -0.11 -1.94 -1.21
CA MET A 32 0.80 -2.86 -1.87
C MET A 32 0.07 -3.50 -3.03
N ALA A 33 0.58 -3.31 -4.24
CA ALA A 33 0.08 -3.96 -5.44
C ALA A 33 0.88 -5.24 -5.70
N LYS A 34 0.21 -6.28 -6.18
CA LYS A 34 0.82 -7.57 -6.52
C LYS A 34 2.01 -7.41 -7.45
N ASP A 35 1.87 -6.57 -8.46
CA ASP A 35 2.87 -6.30 -9.49
C ASP A 35 2.66 -4.93 -10.16
N GLU A 36 3.57 -4.58 -11.05
CA GLU A 36 3.55 -3.34 -11.82
C GLU A 36 2.30 -3.20 -12.72
N THR A 37 1.81 -4.29 -13.28
CA THR A 37 0.61 -4.28 -14.13
C THR A 37 -0.59 -3.81 -13.35
N VAL A 38 -0.72 -4.30 -12.11
CA VAL A 38 -1.77 -3.87 -11.18
C VAL A 38 -1.62 -2.40 -10.84
N VAL A 39 -0.40 -1.89 -10.61
CA VAL A 39 -0.17 -0.46 -10.36
C VAL A 39 -0.63 0.38 -11.54
N LYS A 40 -0.24 0.03 -12.78
CA LYS A 40 -0.61 0.75 -14.00
C LYS A 40 -2.12 0.72 -14.29
N ARG A 41 -2.82 -0.29 -13.79
CA ARG A 41 -4.29 -0.34 -13.86
C ARG A 41 -4.95 0.70 -12.95
N GLU A 42 -4.41 0.93 -11.75
CA GLU A 42 -5.01 1.80 -10.72
C GLU A 42 -4.48 3.23 -10.76
N CYS A 43 -3.25 3.43 -11.24
CA CYS A 43 -2.54 4.70 -11.17
C CYS A 43 -1.97 5.10 -12.55
N ILE A 44 -1.69 6.40 -12.68
CA ILE A 44 -0.90 6.96 -13.78
C ILE A 44 0.57 6.85 -13.35
N VAL A 45 1.39 6.23 -14.18
CA VAL A 45 2.81 5.97 -13.88
C VAL A 45 3.66 6.49 -15.03
N THR A 46 4.61 7.40 -14.74
CA THR A 46 5.62 7.84 -15.73
C THR A 46 6.79 6.85 -15.77
N PRO A 47 7.62 6.85 -16.84
CA PRO A 47 8.80 5.99 -16.90
C PRO A 47 9.78 6.20 -15.73
N GLU A 48 9.94 7.41 -15.25
CA GLU A 48 10.82 7.75 -14.11
C GLU A 48 10.25 7.18 -12.79
N GLN A 49 8.94 7.26 -12.61
CA GLN A 49 8.25 6.68 -11.46
C GLN A 49 8.34 5.15 -11.49
N GLU A 50 8.17 4.55 -12.67
CA GLU A 50 8.30 3.10 -12.86
C GLU A 50 9.70 2.60 -12.50
N ALA A 51 10.74 3.30 -12.93
CA ALA A 51 12.13 2.95 -12.63
C ALA A 51 12.42 2.94 -11.11
N ILE A 52 11.83 3.87 -10.34
CA ILE A 52 11.95 3.88 -8.88
C ILE A 52 11.10 2.77 -8.25
N LEU A 53 9.85 2.62 -8.68
CA LEU A 53 8.91 1.65 -8.13
C LEU A 53 9.42 0.20 -8.29
N THR A 54 9.99 -0.12 -9.45
CA THR A 54 10.56 -1.44 -9.75
C THR A 54 12.00 -1.61 -9.28
N GLY A 55 12.68 -0.50 -8.97
CA GLY A 55 14.05 -0.48 -8.46
C GLY A 55 14.23 -1.22 -7.13
N HIS A 56 15.47 -1.35 -6.68
CA HIS A 56 15.82 -2.10 -5.48
C HIS A 56 15.39 -1.42 -4.16
N GLN A 57 15.15 -0.10 -4.19
CA GLN A 57 14.79 0.69 -3.00
C GLN A 57 13.36 0.41 -2.52
N LYS A 58 12.46 0.01 -3.43
CA LYS A 58 11.06 -0.32 -3.13
C LYS A 58 10.35 0.65 -2.16
N PRO A 59 10.38 1.97 -2.41
CA PRO A 59 9.73 2.93 -1.53
C PRO A 59 8.20 2.87 -1.68
N ILE A 60 7.48 3.51 -0.75
CA ILE A 60 6.12 3.97 -1.00
C ILE A 60 6.22 5.17 -1.93
N LEU A 61 5.71 5.07 -3.14
CA LEU A 61 5.70 6.14 -4.13
C LEU A 61 4.29 6.74 -4.23
N LEU A 62 4.17 8.07 -4.12
CA LEU A 62 2.90 8.75 -4.31
C LEU A 62 2.59 8.87 -5.80
N LEU A 63 1.50 8.22 -6.25
CA LEU A 63 1.06 8.17 -7.65
C LEU A 63 -0.34 8.75 -7.80
N ASP A 64 -0.60 9.41 -8.92
CA ASP A 64 -1.92 9.92 -9.28
C ASP A 64 -2.86 8.75 -9.56
N ARG A 65 -4.02 8.74 -8.88
CA ARG A 65 -5.06 7.72 -9.09
C ARG A 65 -5.72 7.93 -10.45
N ARG A 66 -6.05 6.83 -11.13
CA ARG A 66 -6.92 6.93 -12.32
C ARG A 66 -8.31 7.37 -11.90
N SER A 67 -8.81 8.44 -12.52
CA SER A 67 -10.17 8.95 -12.34
C SER A 67 -10.75 9.36 -13.70
N LYS A 68 -12.07 9.52 -13.77
CA LYS A 68 -12.75 10.01 -14.99
C LYS A 68 -12.24 11.39 -15.43
N GLU A 69 -11.77 12.22 -14.49
CA GLU A 69 -11.29 13.57 -14.74
C GLU A 69 -9.95 13.63 -15.48
N HIS A 70 -9.18 12.54 -15.49
CA HIS A 70 -7.90 12.43 -16.23
C HIS A 70 -8.09 12.08 -17.72
N ARG A 71 -9.32 12.07 -18.22
CA ARG A 71 -9.58 11.98 -19.67
C ARG A 71 -9.13 13.28 -20.34
N LYS A 72 -8.00 13.24 -21.03
CA LYS A 72 -7.66 14.30 -21.99
C LYS A 72 -8.70 14.26 -23.12
N GLU A 73 -9.26 15.41 -23.48
CA GLU A 73 -10.29 15.63 -24.50
C GLU A 73 -9.97 15.03 -25.90
N ASN A 74 -8.79 14.50 -26.12
CA ASN A 74 -8.28 14.02 -27.42
C ASN A 74 -7.85 12.54 -27.42
N GLN A 75 -8.26 11.70 -26.46
CA GLN A 75 -8.00 10.26 -26.55
C GLN A 75 -9.19 9.53 -27.20
N PRO A 76 -8.90 8.56 -28.13
CA PRO A 76 -9.96 7.80 -28.78
C PRO A 76 -10.81 7.03 -27.75
N GLN A 77 -12.12 6.99 -27.97
CA GLN A 77 -13.12 6.38 -27.05
C GLN A 77 -12.97 4.85 -26.85
N SER A 78 -11.97 4.22 -27.47
CA SER A 78 -11.76 2.77 -27.46
C SER A 78 -10.98 2.22 -26.27
N GLU A 79 -10.33 3.06 -25.49
CA GLU A 79 -9.74 2.60 -24.23
C GLU A 79 -10.73 2.84 -23.08
N ASN A 80 -11.38 1.77 -22.64
CA ASN A 80 -12.10 1.73 -21.37
C ASN A 80 -11.10 1.96 -20.23
N ILE A 81 -10.82 3.23 -19.89
CA ILE A 81 -10.12 3.55 -18.66
C ILE A 81 -11.12 3.21 -17.55
N SER A 82 -10.98 2.01 -17.00
CA SER A 82 -11.74 1.60 -15.83
C SER A 82 -11.41 2.54 -14.67
N GLU A 83 -12.42 2.94 -13.92
CA GLU A 83 -12.21 3.62 -12.64
C GLU A 83 -11.35 2.74 -11.75
N THR A 84 -10.55 3.39 -10.89
CA THR A 84 -9.79 2.67 -9.86
C THR A 84 -10.73 1.79 -9.03
N ARG A 85 -10.32 0.57 -8.74
CA ARG A 85 -11.04 -0.36 -7.85
C ARG A 85 -10.76 -0.09 -6.37
N LEU A 86 -9.85 0.84 -6.07
CA LEU A 86 -9.52 1.18 -4.69
C LEU A 86 -10.72 1.73 -3.94
N ALA A 87 -10.95 1.21 -2.76
CA ALA A 87 -11.97 1.70 -1.85
C ALA A 87 -11.75 3.20 -1.54
N PRO A 88 -12.81 4.02 -1.53
CA PRO A 88 -12.72 5.45 -1.23
C PRO A 88 -11.96 5.76 0.06
N SER A 89 -12.15 4.94 1.07
CA SER A 89 -11.48 5.08 2.37
C SER A 89 -9.98 4.79 2.36
N VAL A 90 -9.37 4.33 1.27
CA VAL A 90 -7.90 4.18 1.18
C VAL A 90 -7.22 5.56 1.26
N ALA A 91 -7.70 6.54 0.50
CA ALA A 91 -7.15 7.89 0.48
C ALA A 91 -8.28 8.92 0.28
N PRO A 92 -9.08 9.21 1.35
CA PRO A 92 -10.26 10.06 1.24
C PRO A 92 -9.88 11.46 0.75
N GLY A 93 -10.54 11.91 -0.32
CA GLY A 93 -10.35 13.25 -0.89
C GLY A 93 -8.95 13.54 -1.46
N ASN A 94 -8.07 12.52 -1.57
CA ASN A 94 -6.72 12.69 -2.08
C ASN A 94 -6.64 12.15 -3.53
N PRO A 95 -6.17 12.94 -4.50
CA PRO A 95 -5.98 12.48 -5.87
C PRO A 95 -4.82 11.47 -6.00
N LYS A 96 -3.88 11.49 -5.05
CA LYS A 96 -2.75 10.55 -5.01
C LYS A 96 -2.98 9.43 -3.99
N VAL A 97 -2.35 8.30 -4.25
CA VAL A 97 -2.23 7.17 -3.31
C VAL A 97 -0.77 6.74 -3.21
N GLY A 98 -0.33 6.37 -2.01
CA GLY A 98 0.98 5.76 -1.81
C GLY A 98 0.95 4.31 -2.27
N VAL A 99 1.86 3.93 -3.18
CA VAL A 99 1.95 2.59 -3.76
C VAL A 99 3.32 2.00 -3.49
N MET A 100 3.38 0.75 -3.10
CA MET A 100 4.59 -0.05 -3.01
C MET A 100 4.43 -1.40 -3.73
N LEU A 101 5.53 -2.00 -4.12
CA LEU A 101 5.60 -3.39 -4.56
C LEU A 101 6.19 -4.28 -3.45
N PRO A 102 5.91 -5.59 -3.45
CA PRO A 102 6.50 -6.52 -2.50
C PRO A 102 8.03 -6.46 -2.51
N TYR A 103 8.63 -6.37 -1.35
CA TYR A 103 10.10 -6.31 -1.16
C TYR A 103 10.62 -7.37 -0.18
N ALA A 104 9.74 -8.05 0.53
CA ALA A 104 10.10 -9.12 1.45
C ALA A 104 9.54 -10.47 0.99
N PRO A 105 10.22 -11.61 1.28
CA PRO A 105 9.74 -12.93 0.86
C PRO A 105 8.31 -13.23 1.31
N VAL A 106 7.93 -12.90 2.55
CA VAL A 106 6.58 -13.11 3.06
C VAL A 106 5.52 -12.34 2.24
N GLN A 107 5.83 -11.13 1.80
CA GLN A 107 4.92 -10.32 0.98
C GLN A 107 4.74 -10.91 -0.42
N LEU A 108 5.81 -11.46 -1.02
CA LEU A 108 5.73 -12.18 -2.29
C LEU A 108 4.87 -13.43 -2.15
N LEU A 109 5.06 -14.20 -1.07
CA LEU A 109 4.28 -15.41 -0.80
C LEU A 109 2.80 -15.11 -0.62
N ILE A 110 2.41 -14.00 0.03
CA ILE A 110 1.00 -13.60 0.18
C ILE A 110 0.30 -13.55 -1.19
N PHE A 111 0.98 -13.06 -2.25
CA PHE A 111 0.38 -12.95 -3.58
C PHE A 111 0.59 -14.17 -4.48
N GLN A 112 1.56 -15.02 -4.18
CA GLN A 112 2.02 -16.09 -5.09
C GLN A 112 1.84 -17.49 -4.52
N TYR A 113 1.44 -17.63 -3.26
CA TYR A 113 1.23 -18.93 -2.66
C TYR A 113 0.00 -19.61 -3.25
N ASP A 114 0.22 -20.79 -3.84
CA ASP A 114 -0.82 -21.58 -4.52
C ASP A 114 -1.46 -22.57 -3.53
N ASP A 115 -2.45 -22.09 -2.79
CA ASP A 115 -3.26 -22.89 -1.88
C ASP A 115 -4.73 -23.00 -2.33
N GLY A 116 -5.03 -22.50 -3.54
CA GLY A 116 -6.38 -22.43 -4.08
C GLY A 116 -7.22 -21.26 -3.53
N ILE A 117 -6.63 -20.37 -2.72
CA ILE A 117 -7.27 -19.15 -2.24
C ILE A 117 -6.97 -18.01 -3.21
N GLU A 118 -8.02 -17.41 -3.76
CA GLU A 118 -7.88 -16.22 -4.61
C GLU A 118 -7.60 -14.99 -3.75
N MET A 119 -6.34 -14.54 -3.74
CA MET A 119 -5.92 -13.34 -3.02
C MET A 119 -6.25 -12.07 -3.79
N PRO A 120 -6.72 -11.00 -3.13
CA PRO A 120 -6.80 -9.67 -3.73
C PRO A 120 -5.43 -9.22 -4.24
N ASP A 121 -5.40 -8.61 -5.42
CA ASP A 121 -4.16 -8.10 -6.02
C ASP A 121 -3.72 -6.72 -5.50
N LEU A 122 -4.50 -6.14 -4.59
CA LEU A 122 -4.29 -4.85 -3.94
C LEU A 122 -4.58 -4.97 -2.43
N LEU A 123 -3.58 -4.74 -1.62
CA LEU A 123 -3.71 -4.73 -0.16
C LEU A 123 -3.42 -3.35 0.40
N VAL A 124 -4.22 -2.86 1.35
CA VAL A 124 -3.76 -1.80 2.23
C VAL A 124 -2.53 -2.32 2.97
N MET A 125 -1.51 -1.48 3.08
CA MET A 125 -0.30 -1.80 3.83
C MET A 125 0.06 -0.61 4.71
N THR A 126 -0.10 -0.76 6.01
CA THR A 126 0.19 0.29 6.99
C THR A 126 0.98 -0.26 8.16
N SER A 127 1.74 0.59 8.84
CA SER A 127 2.57 0.18 9.99
C SER A 127 1.74 -0.56 11.05
N GLY A 128 2.27 -1.68 11.54
CA GLY A 128 1.70 -2.45 12.64
C GLY A 128 2.01 -1.78 13.98
N ASN A 129 1.18 -0.84 14.36
CA ASN A 129 1.25 -0.11 15.63
C ASN A 129 -0.12 0.48 15.98
N THR A 130 -0.33 0.74 17.25
CA THR A 130 -1.37 1.66 17.71
C THR A 130 -0.98 3.11 17.38
N SER A 131 -1.94 4.04 17.36
CA SER A 131 -1.68 5.44 17.00
C SER A 131 -0.63 6.06 17.92
N GLY A 132 0.47 6.56 17.32
CA GLY A 132 1.55 7.23 18.05
C GLY A 132 2.62 6.29 18.63
N ALA A 133 2.41 4.97 18.65
CA ALA A 133 3.39 4.01 19.09
C ALA A 133 4.41 3.66 17.97
N PRO A 134 5.61 3.17 18.30
CA PRO A 134 6.53 2.60 17.33
C PRO A 134 5.93 1.38 16.63
N ILE A 135 6.40 1.06 15.40
CA ILE A 135 5.99 -0.14 14.68
C ILE A 135 6.44 -1.40 15.46
N CYS A 136 5.56 -2.40 15.64
CA CYS A 136 5.89 -3.66 16.29
C CYS A 136 6.94 -4.44 15.47
N ARG A 137 7.88 -5.10 16.15
CA ARG A 137 8.98 -5.82 15.49
C ARG A 137 9.14 -7.30 15.90
N ASP A 138 8.55 -7.71 17.01
CA ASP A 138 8.56 -9.11 17.44
C ASP A 138 7.16 -9.64 17.73
N ASP A 139 7.02 -10.95 17.80
CA ASP A 139 5.73 -11.63 17.87
C ASP A 139 4.97 -11.31 19.16
N GLU A 140 5.69 -11.25 20.29
CA GLU A 140 5.10 -10.96 21.59
C GLU A 140 4.51 -9.54 21.60
N GLU A 141 5.27 -8.57 21.11
CA GLU A 141 4.82 -7.18 20.94
C GLU A 141 3.62 -7.11 19.98
N ALA A 142 3.70 -7.81 18.83
CA ALA A 142 2.61 -7.82 17.85
C ALA A 142 1.33 -8.43 18.41
N VAL A 143 1.41 -9.52 19.15
CA VAL A 143 0.23 -10.13 19.77
C VAL A 143 -0.37 -9.20 20.83
N ALA A 144 0.47 -8.60 21.68
CA ALA A 144 0.00 -7.70 22.74
C ALA A 144 -0.66 -6.43 22.17
N GLU A 145 -0.04 -5.82 21.16
CA GLU A 145 -0.43 -4.50 20.65
C GLU A 145 -1.40 -4.53 19.46
N LEU A 146 -1.44 -5.62 18.67
CA LEU A 146 -2.18 -5.66 17.41
C LEU A 146 -3.36 -6.65 17.39
N SER A 147 -3.45 -7.59 18.33
CA SER A 147 -4.51 -8.62 18.31
C SER A 147 -5.94 -8.05 18.32
N HIS A 148 -6.13 -6.85 18.88
CA HIS A 148 -7.42 -6.17 18.85
C HIS A 148 -7.67 -5.36 17.55
N LEU A 149 -6.67 -5.23 16.66
CA LEU A 149 -6.72 -4.48 15.41
C LEU A 149 -6.85 -5.38 14.17
N CYS A 150 -6.68 -6.69 14.32
CA CYS A 150 -6.67 -7.65 13.21
C CYS A 150 -7.36 -8.97 13.59
N ASP A 151 -7.76 -9.73 12.59
CA ASP A 151 -8.40 -11.05 12.78
C ASP A 151 -7.37 -12.18 12.87
N ALA A 152 -6.15 -11.97 12.32
CA ALA A 152 -5.06 -12.93 12.36
C ALA A 152 -3.70 -12.22 12.30
N ILE A 153 -2.67 -12.87 12.82
CA ILE A 153 -1.28 -12.41 12.74
C ILE A 153 -0.47 -13.49 12.02
N LEU A 154 0.11 -13.11 10.87
CA LEU A 154 1.07 -13.93 10.15
C LEU A 154 2.47 -13.61 10.66
N SER A 155 3.14 -14.58 11.22
CA SER A 155 4.50 -14.47 11.74
C SER A 155 5.48 -15.36 10.98
N HIS A 156 6.77 -15.15 11.23
CA HIS A 156 7.87 -15.94 10.70
C HIS A 156 9.04 -15.95 11.69
N ASP A 157 9.94 -16.91 11.57
CA ASP A 157 11.08 -17.11 12.46
C ASP A 157 12.27 -16.13 12.24
N ARG A 158 12.20 -15.28 11.21
CA ARG A 158 13.24 -14.30 10.90
C ARG A 158 13.12 -13.07 11.80
N LYS A 159 14.09 -12.85 12.66
CA LYS A 159 14.12 -11.69 13.58
C LYS A 159 14.26 -10.36 12.83
N ILE A 160 13.36 -9.43 13.11
CA ILE A 160 13.48 -8.03 12.69
C ILE A 160 14.44 -7.32 13.64
N ARG A 161 15.62 -6.97 13.16
CA ARG A 161 16.68 -6.39 14.01
C ARG A 161 16.52 -4.90 14.21
N ILE A 162 16.14 -4.18 13.15
CA ILE A 162 16.01 -2.73 13.14
C ILE A 162 14.56 -2.38 12.84
N ARG A 163 13.98 -1.61 13.76
CA ARG A 163 12.65 -1.03 13.61
C ARG A 163 12.75 0.15 12.65
N ALA A 164 12.07 0.09 11.51
CA ALA A 164 12.11 1.13 10.51
C ALA A 164 10.77 1.22 9.76
N ASP A 165 10.27 2.42 9.61
CA ASP A 165 9.14 2.72 8.75
C ASP A 165 9.55 2.69 7.27
N ASP A 166 8.57 2.59 6.36
CA ASP A 166 8.86 2.64 4.92
C ASP A 166 9.24 4.05 4.47
N THR A 167 10.19 4.13 3.55
CA THR A 167 10.52 5.37 2.83
C THR A 167 9.33 5.82 1.99
N VAL A 168 9.02 7.12 2.01
CA VAL A 168 7.96 7.73 1.19
C VAL A 168 8.56 8.74 0.25
N MET A 169 8.24 8.62 -1.03
CA MET A 169 8.74 9.50 -2.09
C MET A 169 7.58 10.06 -2.93
N ASP A 170 7.81 11.22 -3.51
CA ASP A 170 6.96 11.84 -4.52
C ASP A 170 7.84 12.47 -5.61
N PHE A 171 7.22 13.01 -6.64
CA PHE A 171 7.85 13.70 -7.75
C PHE A 171 7.39 15.15 -7.84
N TYR A 172 8.34 16.04 -8.11
CA TYR A 172 8.08 17.41 -8.49
C TYR A 172 8.79 17.71 -9.81
N LYS A 173 8.07 18.09 -10.84
CA LYS A 173 8.61 18.35 -12.20
C LYS A 173 9.53 17.21 -12.70
N ASN A 174 9.10 15.97 -12.56
CA ASN A 174 9.82 14.74 -12.93
C ASN A 174 11.07 14.43 -12.09
N GLU A 175 11.37 15.22 -11.03
CA GLU A 175 12.47 14.95 -10.12
C GLU A 175 11.95 14.29 -8.84
N PRO A 176 12.52 13.14 -8.43
CA PRO A 176 12.10 12.46 -7.23
C PRO A 176 12.60 13.18 -5.97
N TYR A 177 11.77 13.23 -4.94
CA TYR A 177 12.18 13.73 -3.63
C TYR A 177 11.60 12.86 -2.50
N MET A 178 12.30 12.82 -1.37
CA MET A 178 11.89 12.05 -0.21
C MET A 178 11.01 12.91 0.70
N ILE A 179 9.80 12.41 1.01
CA ILE A 179 8.93 12.98 2.04
C ILE A 179 9.34 12.44 3.41
N ARG A 180 9.67 11.15 3.47
CA ARG A 180 10.20 10.48 4.64
C ARG A 180 11.27 9.47 4.21
N ARG A 181 12.41 9.51 4.86
CA ARG A 181 13.48 8.54 4.68
C ARG A 181 13.51 7.56 5.85
N SER A 182 13.53 6.28 5.54
CA SER A 182 13.77 5.19 6.49
C SER A 182 15.26 4.99 6.74
#